data_4da49b4e289601f67f97136a7c764319
#
_entry.id   4da49b4e289601f67f97136a7c764319
#
_cell.length_a   1.000
_cell.length_b   1.000
_cell.length_c   1.000
_cell.angle_alpha   90.00
_cell.angle_beta   90.00
_cell.angle_gamma   90.00
#
_symmetry.space_group_name_H-M   'P 1'
#
loop_
_entity.id
_entity.type
_entity.pdbx_description
1 polymer ?
#
loop_
_entity_poly.entity_id
_entity_poly.type
_entity_poly.pdbx_seq_one_letter_code
_entity_poly.pdbx_strand_id
1 'polypeptide(L)'
;MDKKYLLLLAKEFPTIDSAVSEIVNLSAIRSLPKGTEYFFSDIHGEYEAFLHMLKSASGMIKNKIDITLGKSVSGAEREALAYLIYYPDKQLKNLRMKGELSDEWRRLTIYRLILVCEAVSAKYTRSRVRKRIPKDMVYILDELLNVTDDVVKEYYYDEIITTILDTGIADRFIKSLCELIQSLAIDKLHLIGDRKSVV
;
A
#
# COMPACT_ATOMS: atom_id res chain seq x y z
N MET A 1 36.92 15.74 4.36
CA MET A 1 35.48 16.06 4.26
C MET A 1 35.35 17.57 4.14
N ASP A 2 34.54 18.09 3.20
CA ASP A 2 34.41 19.54 2.96
C ASP A 2 33.79 20.24 4.18
N LYS A 3 34.44 21.32 4.67
CA LYS A 3 33.96 22.12 5.81
C LYS A 3 32.56 22.71 5.57
N LYS A 4 32.23 23.08 4.32
CA LYS A 4 30.91 23.59 3.96
C LYS A 4 29.83 22.52 4.14
N TYR A 5 30.13 21.27 3.76
CA TYR A 5 29.23 20.14 3.93
C TYR A 5 28.95 19.85 5.41
N LEU A 6 29.99 19.85 6.24
CA LEU A 6 29.85 19.68 7.70
C LEU A 6 29.00 20.77 8.35
N LEU A 7 29.14 22.03 7.90
CA LEU A 7 28.33 23.15 8.39
C LEU A 7 26.85 23.00 7.98
N LEU A 8 26.56 22.43 6.82
CA LEU A 8 25.18 22.13 6.42
C LEU A 8 24.58 21.01 7.27
N LEU A 9 25.33 19.93 7.49
CA LEU A 9 24.89 18.84 8.39
C LEU A 9 24.66 19.33 9.82
N ALA A 10 25.53 20.21 10.34
CA ALA A 10 25.36 20.77 11.67
C ALA A 10 24.11 21.67 11.82
N LYS A 11 23.60 22.25 10.73
CA LYS A 11 22.31 22.98 10.76
C LYS A 11 21.12 22.02 10.82
N GLU A 12 21.21 20.89 10.13
CA GLU A 12 20.15 19.87 10.09
C GLU A 12 20.14 19.04 11.37
N PHE A 13 21.34 18.71 11.90
CA PHE A 13 21.55 17.93 13.12
C PHE A 13 22.34 18.75 14.15
N PRO A 14 21.70 19.71 14.84
CA PRO A 14 22.41 20.68 15.69
C PRO A 14 22.98 20.08 16.99
N THR A 15 22.55 18.88 17.38
CA THR A 15 23.02 18.18 18.57
C THR A 15 23.58 16.81 18.25
N ILE A 16 24.43 16.28 19.13
CA ILE A 16 24.97 14.92 19.02
C ILE A 16 23.81 13.92 19.01
N ASP A 17 22.81 14.10 19.88
CA ASP A 17 21.65 13.20 19.98
C ASP A 17 20.83 13.17 18.69
N SER A 18 20.62 14.33 18.04
CA SER A 18 19.93 14.39 16.75
C SER A 18 20.72 13.68 15.65
N ALA A 19 22.02 13.83 15.61
CA ALA A 19 22.89 13.16 14.64
C ALA A 19 22.92 11.64 14.88
N VAL A 20 23.05 11.20 16.14
CA VAL A 20 23.04 9.77 16.51
C VAL A 20 21.68 9.14 16.18
N SER A 21 20.58 9.82 16.46
CA SER A 21 19.23 9.36 16.11
C SER A 21 19.09 9.11 14.62
N GLU A 22 19.60 10.05 13.80
CA GLU A 22 19.55 9.89 12.32
C GLU A 22 20.48 8.76 11.83
N ILE A 23 21.66 8.58 12.43
CA ILE A 23 22.55 7.46 12.12
C ILE A 23 21.85 6.11 12.41
N VAL A 24 21.16 5.99 13.54
CA VAL A 24 20.38 4.78 13.89
C VAL A 24 19.27 4.57 12.87
N ASN A 25 18.51 5.62 12.52
CA ASN A 25 17.44 5.58 11.52
C ASN A 25 17.95 5.10 10.15
N LEU A 26 19.01 5.73 9.64
CA LEU A 26 19.60 5.38 8.34
C LEU A 26 20.20 3.97 8.33
N SER A 27 20.82 3.55 9.44
CA SER A 27 21.35 2.19 9.58
C SER A 27 20.24 1.15 9.56
N ALA A 28 19.12 1.41 10.24
CA ALA A 28 17.93 0.56 10.19
C ALA A 28 17.32 0.49 8.79
N ILE A 29 17.18 1.64 8.12
CA ILE A 29 16.65 1.71 6.74
C ILE A 29 17.49 0.88 5.77
N ARG A 30 18.81 0.83 5.92
CA ARG A 30 19.70 0.02 5.08
C ARG A 30 19.44 -1.49 5.19
N SER A 31 18.86 -1.96 6.28
CA SER A 31 18.50 -3.37 6.48
C SER A 31 17.15 -3.76 5.91
N LEU A 32 16.33 -2.79 5.48
CA LEU A 32 15.04 -3.06 4.85
C LEU A 32 15.23 -3.72 3.46
N PRO A 33 14.24 -4.52 3.01
CA PRO A 33 14.22 -5.03 1.65
C PRO A 33 14.33 -3.90 0.63
N LYS A 34 15.01 -4.19 -0.49
CA LYS A 34 15.12 -3.20 -1.58
C LYS A 34 13.74 -2.81 -2.11
N GLY A 35 13.60 -1.54 -2.46
CA GLY A 35 12.42 -1.02 -3.13
C GLY A 35 12.21 -1.66 -4.51
N THR A 36 10.99 -1.54 -5.02
CA THR A 36 10.61 -2.04 -6.34
C THR A 36 10.75 -0.93 -7.36
N GLU A 37 11.58 -1.14 -8.37
CA GLU A 37 11.77 -0.20 -9.48
C GLU A 37 11.26 -0.84 -10.77
N TYR A 38 10.49 -0.07 -11.56
CA TYR A 38 10.00 -0.49 -12.87
C TYR A 38 10.61 0.35 -13.98
N PHE A 39 10.93 -0.35 -15.07
CA PHE A 39 11.46 0.24 -16.29
C PHE A 39 10.47 -0.03 -17.41
N PHE A 40 9.95 1.04 -18.03
CA PHE A 40 9.06 0.96 -19.18
C PHE A 40 9.77 1.56 -20.40
N SER A 41 9.70 0.85 -21.52
CA SER A 41 10.06 1.35 -22.84
C SER A 41 8.83 1.32 -23.75
N ASP A 42 8.82 2.12 -24.78
CA ASP A 42 7.92 2.02 -25.93
C ASP A 42 6.41 1.98 -25.56
N ILE A 43 5.95 3.02 -24.88
CA ILE A 43 4.53 3.12 -24.44
C ILE A 43 3.57 3.25 -25.62
N HIS A 44 4.03 3.79 -26.76
CA HIS A 44 3.30 3.91 -28.04
C HIS A 44 1.87 4.48 -27.96
N GLY A 45 1.59 5.31 -26.94
CA GLY A 45 0.25 5.87 -26.75
C GLY A 45 -0.81 4.89 -26.23
N GLU A 46 -0.43 3.66 -25.86
CA GLU A 46 -1.32 2.63 -25.32
C GLU A 46 -1.73 2.95 -23.86
N TYR A 47 -2.56 3.96 -23.69
CA TYR A 47 -2.95 4.49 -22.37
C TYR A 47 -3.54 3.43 -21.45
N GLU A 48 -4.48 2.61 -21.94
CA GLU A 48 -5.16 1.60 -21.12
C GLU A 48 -4.19 0.51 -20.63
N ALA A 49 -3.31 0.04 -21.51
CA ALA A 49 -2.29 -0.94 -21.15
C ALA A 49 -1.29 -0.36 -20.12
N PHE A 50 -0.82 0.86 -20.35
CA PHE A 50 0.08 1.56 -19.43
C PHE A 50 -0.58 1.80 -18.07
N LEU A 51 -1.83 2.26 -18.05
CA LEU A 51 -2.59 2.45 -16.82
C LEU A 51 -2.80 1.15 -16.06
N HIS A 52 -3.10 0.05 -16.75
CA HIS A 52 -3.21 -1.28 -16.14
C HIS A 52 -1.88 -1.72 -15.52
N MET A 53 -0.77 -1.53 -16.20
CA MET A 53 0.55 -1.87 -15.69
C MET A 53 0.89 -1.08 -14.43
N LEU A 54 0.54 0.20 -14.38
CA LEU A 54 0.72 1.04 -13.20
C LEU A 54 -0.14 0.54 -12.03
N LYS A 55 -1.43 0.29 -12.26
CA LYS A 55 -2.38 -0.14 -11.22
C LYS A 55 -2.11 -1.54 -10.69
N SER A 56 -1.64 -2.44 -11.55
CA SER A 56 -1.26 -3.81 -11.17
C SER A 56 0.15 -3.90 -10.60
N ALA A 57 0.90 -2.81 -10.67
CA ALA A 57 2.33 -2.79 -10.39
C ALA A 57 3.06 -3.89 -11.17
N SER A 58 2.74 -3.99 -12.48
CA SER A 58 3.29 -5.01 -13.39
C SER A 58 3.19 -6.45 -12.84
N GLY A 59 2.08 -6.78 -12.18
CA GLY A 59 1.83 -8.09 -11.57
C GLY A 59 2.37 -8.27 -10.14
N MET A 60 3.11 -7.31 -9.60
CA MET A 60 3.66 -7.40 -8.23
C MET A 60 2.55 -7.55 -7.18
N ILE A 61 1.45 -6.82 -7.30
CA ILE A 61 0.34 -6.90 -6.35
C ILE A 61 -0.25 -8.30 -6.36
N LYS A 62 -0.48 -8.88 -7.55
CA LYS A 62 -0.97 -10.26 -7.69
C LYS A 62 -0.03 -11.27 -7.04
N ASN A 63 1.28 -11.13 -7.28
CA ASN A 63 2.29 -11.97 -6.65
C ASN A 63 2.27 -11.87 -5.12
N LYS A 64 2.11 -10.66 -4.58
CA LYS A 64 1.97 -10.46 -3.12
C LYS A 64 0.70 -11.11 -2.57
N ILE A 65 -0.43 -10.99 -3.26
CA ILE A 65 -1.67 -11.69 -2.90
C ILE A 65 -1.45 -13.20 -2.86
N ASP A 66 -0.81 -13.77 -3.89
CA ASP A 66 -0.57 -15.21 -4.00
C ASP A 66 0.35 -15.72 -2.88
N ILE A 67 1.39 -14.97 -2.52
CA ILE A 67 2.28 -15.31 -1.42
C ILE A 67 1.56 -15.22 -0.07
N THR A 68 0.79 -14.16 0.14
CA THR A 68 0.18 -13.85 1.45
C THR A 68 -1.04 -14.73 1.72
N LEU A 69 -1.89 -14.94 0.70
CA LEU A 69 -3.19 -15.62 0.84
C LEU A 69 -3.24 -17.00 0.17
N GLY A 70 -2.18 -17.42 -0.49
CA GLY A 70 -2.19 -18.59 -1.38
C GLY A 70 -2.59 -19.92 -0.75
N LYS A 71 -2.43 -20.06 0.58
CA LYS A 71 -2.80 -21.29 1.30
C LYS A 71 -4.25 -21.30 1.82
N SER A 72 -4.85 -20.12 2.00
CA SER A 72 -6.16 -19.96 2.66
C SER A 72 -7.27 -19.50 1.73
N VAL A 73 -6.93 -19.01 0.52
CA VAL A 73 -7.87 -18.39 -0.41
C VAL A 73 -7.75 -19.03 -1.79
N SER A 74 -8.87 -19.35 -2.43
CA SER A 74 -8.89 -19.93 -3.77
C SER A 74 -8.26 -19.05 -4.84
N GLY A 75 -7.79 -19.64 -5.95
CA GLY A 75 -7.21 -18.87 -7.05
C GLY A 75 -8.15 -17.83 -7.64
N ALA A 76 -9.45 -18.18 -7.77
CA ALA A 76 -10.47 -17.27 -8.29
C ALA A 76 -10.72 -16.07 -7.36
N GLU A 77 -10.77 -16.30 -6.05
CA GLU A 77 -10.92 -15.21 -5.06
C GLU A 77 -9.69 -14.30 -5.03
N ARG A 78 -8.48 -14.87 -5.14
CA ARG A 78 -7.24 -14.07 -5.21
C ARG A 78 -7.20 -13.20 -6.47
N GLU A 79 -7.69 -13.72 -7.59
CA GLU A 79 -7.80 -12.95 -8.84
C GLU A 79 -8.85 -11.84 -8.72
N ALA A 80 -10.01 -12.13 -8.14
CA ALA A 80 -11.04 -11.14 -7.85
C ALA A 80 -10.53 -10.02 -6.92
N LEU A 81 -9.75 -10.37 -5.88
CA LEU A 81 -9.13 -9.41 -4.97
C LEU A 81 -8.09 -8.54 -5.69
N ALA A 82 -7.27 -9.11 -6.58
CA ALA A 82 -6.33 -8.36 -7.39
C ALA A 82 -7.07 -7.34 -8.29
N TYR A 83 -8.16 -7.79 -8.93
CA TYR A 83 -8.96 -6.92 -9.78
C TYR A 83 -9.67 -5.80 -9.01
N LEU A 84 -10.11 -6.09 -7.77
CA LEU A 84 -10.64 -5.08 -6.86
C LEU A 84 -9.56 -4.02 -6.53
N ILE A 85 -8.34 -4.44 -6.21
CA ILE A 85 -7.24 -3.52 -5.93
C ILE A 85 -6.91 -2.66 -7.15
N TYR A 86 -6.90 -3.22 -8.37
CA TYR A 86 -6.58 -2.46 -9.58
C TYR A 86 -7.67 -1.44 -9.96
N TYR A 87 -8.94 -1.78 -9.78
CA TYR A 87 -10.09 -1.00 -10.24
C TYR A 87 -11.19 -0.92 -9.17
N PRO A 88 -10.91 -0.33 -7.98
CA PRO A 88 -11.84 -0.38 -6.85
C PRO A 88 -13.21 0.23 -7.17
N ASP A 89 -13.28 1.40 -7.81
CA ASP A 89 -14.55 2.05 -8.15
C ASP A 89 -15.41 1.18 -9.07
N LYS A 90 -14.79 0.60 -10.11
CA LYS A 90 -15.49 -0.24 -11.07
C LYS A 90 -16.01 -1.52 -10.43
N GLN A 91 -15.18 -2.17 -9.61
CA GLN A 91 -15.55 -3.44 -8.96
C GLN A 91 -16.61 -3.24 -7.88
N LEU A 92 -16.46 -2.25 -7.01
CA LEU A 92 -17.47 -1.95 -5.99
C LEU A 92 -18.83 -1.60 -6.63
N LYS A 93 -18.82 -0.83 -7.74
CA LYS A 93 -20.05 -0.56 -8.48
C LYS A 93 -20.68 -1.83 -9.05
N ASN A 94 -19.90 -2.70 -9.67
CA ASN A 94 -20.39 -3.96 -10.23
C ASN A 94 -20.98 -4.89 -9.17
N LEU A 95 -20.26 -5.07 -8.03
CA LEU A 95 -20.72 -5.89 -6.91
C LEU A 95 -22.01 -5.34 -6.29
N ARG A 96 -22.13 -4.00 -6.19
CA ARG A 96 -23.36 -3.35 -5.72
C ARG A 96 -24.52 -3.61 -6.65
N MET A 97 -24.33 -3.52 -7.98
CA MET A 97 -25.40 -3.83 -8.95
C MET A 97 -25.85 -5.28 -8.91
N LYS A 98 -24.97 -6.21 -8.53
CA LYS A 98 -25.27 -7.64 -8.36
C LYS A 98 -25.85 -8.00 -6.98
N GLY A 99 -25.88 -7.06 -6.03
CA GLY A 99 -26.30 -7.34 -4.65
C GLY A 99 -25.31 -8.19 -3.84
N GLU A 100 -24.05 -8.23 -4.24
CA GLU A 100 -23.00 -9.07 -3.63
C GLU A 100 -22.22 -8.36 -2.50
N LEU A 101 -22.53 -7.08 -2.20
CA LEU A 101 -21.88 -6.30 -1.13
C LEU A 101 -22.56 -6.53 0.24
N SER A 102 -22.40 -7.73 0.79
CA SER A 102 -22.80 -7.99 2.19
C SER A 102 -21.76 -7.46 3.19
N ASP A 103 -22.15 -7.28 4.45
CA ASP A 103 -21.22 -6.84 5.49
C ASP A 103 -20.18 -7.92 5.81
N GLU A 104 -20.54 -9.19 5.66
CA GLU A 104 -19.62 -10.31 5.76
C GLU A 104 -18.55 -10.24 4.65
N TRP A 105 -18.97 -9.98 3.40
CA TRP A 105 -18.03 -9.79 2.28
C TRP A 105 -17.10 -8.60 2.53
N ARG A 106 -17.64 -7.47 3.04
CA ARG A 106 -16.85 -6.28 3.35
C ARG A 106 -15.82 -6.55 4.45
N ARG A 107 -16.23 -7.18 5.55
CA ARG A 107 -15.38 -7.58 6.67
C ARG A 107 -14.21 -8.44 6.18
N LEU A 108 -14.51 -9.52 5.46
CA LEU A 108 -13.51 -10.44 4.92
C LEU A 108 -12.56 -9.73 3.93
N THR A 109 -13.11 -8.85 3.08
CA THR A 109 -12.32 -8.09 2.11
C THR A 109 -11.38 -7.11 2.80
N ILE A 110 -11.83 -6.38 3.81
CA ILE A 110 -10.99 -5.47 4.61
C ILE A 110 -9.84 -6.26 5.26
N TYR A 111 -10.12 -7.38 5.90
CA TYR A 111 -9.10 -8.22 6.50
C TYR A 111 -8.04 -8.67 5.47
N ARG A 112 -8.48 -9.19 4.33
CA ARG A 112 -7.56 -9.61 3.25
C ARG A 112 -6.72 -8.46 2.70
N LEU A 113 -7.32 -7.27 2.54
CA LEU A 113 -6.61 -6.09 2.08
C LEU A 113 -5.57 -5.59 3.09
N ILE A 114 -5.85 -5.68 4.39
CA ILE A 114 -4.87 -5.35 5.45
C ILE A 114 -3.65 -6.25 5.31
N LEU A 115 -3.83 -7.58 5.24
CA LEU A 115 -2.73 -8.53 5.08
C LEU A 115 -1.88 -8.25 3.82
N VAL A 116 -2.53 -7.93 2.70
CA VAL A 116 -1.82 -7.59 1.46
C VAL A 116 -1.08 -6.25 1.60
N CYS A 117 -1.69 -5.26 2.27
CA CYS A 117 -1.07 -3.97 2.51
C CYS A 117 0.18 -4.09 3.40
N GLU A 118 0.13 -4.90 4.45
CA GLU A 118 1.29 -5.23 5.29
C GLU A 118 2.40 -5.87 4.45
N ALA A 119 2.07 -6.87 3.64
CA ALA A 119 3.04 -7.56 2.78
C ALA A 119 3.70 -6.63 1.75
N VAL A 120 2.96 -5.65 1.21
CA VAL A 120 3.48 -4.66 0.26
C VAL A 120 4.31 -3.59 0.99
N SER A 121 3.92 -3.23 2.21
CA SER A 121 4.57 -2.19 3.02
C SER A 121 5.84 -2.65 3.74
N ALA A 122 6.12 -3.94 3.83
CA ALA A 122 7.24 -4.52 4.57
C ALA A 122 8.64 -3.97 4.19
N LYS A 123 8.76 -3.37 3.00
CA LYS A 123 9.99 -2.70 2.52
C LYS A 123 10.13 -1.24 2.98
N TYR A 124 9.16 -0.71 3.73
CA TYR A 124 9.14 0.68 4.18
C TYR A 124 9.19 0.80 5.69
N THR A 125 9.67 1.95 6.16
CA THR A 125 9.48 2.34 7.55
C THR A 125 8.01 2.69 7.82
N ARG A 126 7.54 2.48 9.07
CA ARG A 126 6.19 2.87 9.48
C ARG A 126 5.88 4.34 9.15
N SER A 127 6.82 5.24 9.41
CA SER A 127 6.68 6.67 9.10
C SER A 127 6.43 6.92 7.61
N ARG A 128 7.08 6.15 6.71
CA ARG A 128 6.90 6.29 5.26
C ARG A 128 5.53 5.78 4.82
N VAL A 129 5.06 4.67 5.38
CA VAL A 129 3.70 4.14 5.13
C VAL A 129 2.66 5.16 5.60
N ARG A 130 2.77 5.63 6.84
CA ARG A 130 1.84 6.59 7.42
C ARG A 130 1.68 7.89 6.59
N LYS A 131 2.75 8.39 6.00
CA LYS A 131 2.70 9.58 5.12
C LYS A 131 1.90 9.37 3.83
N ARG A 132 1.65 8.13 3.43
CA ARG A 132 0.86 7.76 2.24
C ARG A 132 -0.61 7.46 2.55
N ILE A 133 -0.95 7.28 3.81
CA ILE A 133 -2.33 7.06 4.24
C ILE A 133 -3.13 8.37 4.06
N PRO A 134 -4.36 8.30 3.51
CA PRO A 134 -5.26 9.44 3.45
C PRO A 134 -5.49 10.07 4.84
N LYS A 135 -5.47 11.40 4.94
CA LYS A 135 -5.48 12.12 6.22
C LYS A 135 -6.67 11.78 7.12
N ASP A 136 -7.84 11.57 6.53
CA ASP A 136 -9.09 11.24 7.22
C ASP A 136 -9.15 9.78 7.70
N MET A 137 -8.21 8.93 7.30
CA MET A 137 -8.14 7.52 7.67
C MET A 137 -6.84 7.13 8.37
N VAL A 138 -5.95 8.10 8.67
CA VAL A 138 -4.62 7.83 9.24
C VAL A 138 -4.70 7.05 10.52
N TYR A 139 -5.57 7.45 11.46
CA TYR A 139 -5.70 6.76 12.74
C TYR A 139 -6.11 5.30 12.55
N ILE A 140 -7.19 5.07 11.80
CA ILE A 140 -7.77 3.74 11.62
C ILE A 140 -6.79 2.81 10.91
N LEU A 141 -6.20 3.26 9.79
CA LEU A 141 -5.28 2.45 9.01
C LEU A 141 -3.94 2.22 9.72
N ASP A 142 -3.43 3.21 10.47
CA ASP A 142 -2.19 3.03 11.23
C ASP A 142 -2.37 2.00 12.36
N GLU A 143 -3.54 1.96 13.02
CA GLU A 143 -3.85 0.92 14.00
C GLU A 143 -3.97 -0.46 13.35
N LEU A 144 -4.77 -0.60 12.29
CA LEU A 144 -5.02 -1.88 11.62
C LEU A 144 -3.79 -2.46 10.90
N LEU A 145 -2.87 -1.64 10.41
CA LEU A 145 -1.64 -2.07 9.75
C LEU A 145 -0.49 -2.38 10.74
N ASN A 146 -0.67 -2.16 12.02
CA ASN A 146 0.33 -2.44 13.04
C ASN A 146 -0.24 -3.34 14.15
N VAL A 147 -1.18 -4.19 13.77
CA VAL A 147 -1.70 -5.24 14.65
C VAL A 147 -0.55 -6.15 15.06
N THR A 148 -0.35 -6.30 16.35
CA THR A 148 0.45 -7.38 16.92
C THR A 148 -0.47 -8.53 17.27
N ASP A 149 0.01 -9.77 17.19
CA ASP A 149 -0.73 -10.99 17.61
C ASP A 149 -1.00 -10.99 19.13
N ASP A 150 -1.63 -9.91 19.61
CA ASP A 150 -1.96 -9.72 21.01
C ASP A 150 -3.46 -10.01 21.19
N VAL A 151 -3.74 -11.16 21.79
CA VAL A 151 -5.10 -11.61 22.11
C VAL A 151 -5.90 -10.54 22.86
N VAL A 152 -5.24 -9.69 23.64
CA VAL A 152 -5.88 -8.62 24.41
C VAL A 152 -6.47 -7.53 23.50
N LYS A 153 -5.91 -7.34 22.31
CA LYS A 153 -6.36 -6.32 21.36
C LYS A 153 -7.28 -6.84 20.25
N GLU A 154 -7.55 -8.14 20.20
CA GLU A 154 -8.40 -8.74 19.18
C GLU A 154 -9.79 -8.08 19.15
N TYR A 155 -10.42 -7.90 20.30
CA TYR A 155 -11.69 -7.18 20.42
C TYR A 155 -11.65 -5.73 19.98
N TYR A 156 -10.54 -5.06 20.22
CA TYR A 156 -10.34 -3.67 19.80
C TYR A 156 -10.30 -3.53 18.28
N TYR A 157 -9.61 -4.43 17.59
CA TYR A 157 -9.56 -4.42 16.13
C TYR A 157 -10.87 -4.83 15.48
N ASP A 158 -11.56 -5.82 16.07
CA ASP A 158 -12.88 -6.22 15.60
C ASP A 158 -13.91 -5.09 15.77
N GLU A 159 -13.84 -4.34 16.86
CA GLU A 159 -14.68 -3.15 17.10
C GLU A 159 -14.42 -2.05 16.08
N ILE A 160 -13.17 -1.81 15.70
CA ILE A 160 -12.85 -0.85 14.61
C ILE A 160 -13.55 -1.28 13.31
N ILE A 161 -13.43 -2.54 12.92
CA ILE A 161 -14.03 -3.06 11.68
C ILE A 161 -15.56 -3.02 11.76
N THR A 162 -16.14 -3.40 12.91
CA THR A 162 -17.58 -3.34 13.14
C THR A 162 -18.10 -1.90 13.00
N THR A 163 -17.42 -0.94 13.61
CA THR A 163 -17.78 0.48 13.49
C THR A 163 -17.65 1.01 12.05
N ILE A 164 -16.66 0.55 11.28
CA ILE A 164 -16.54 0.88 9.84
C ILE A 164 -17.77 0.39 9.05
N LEU A 165 -18.27 -0.80 9.37
CA LEU A 165 -19.47 -1.36 8.74
C LEU A 165 -20.72 -0.58 9.16
N ASP A 166 -20.94 -0.39 10.45
CA ASP A 166 -22.12 0.25 11.03
C ASP A 166 -22.27 1.73 10.60
N THR A 167 -21.16 2.42 10.41
CA THR A 167 -21.14 3.81 9.93
C THR A 167 -21.31 3.93 8.40
N GLY A 168 -21.34 2.80 7.69
CA GLY A 168 -21.53 2.77 6.23
C GLY A 168 -20.35 3.27 5.41
N ILE A 169 -19.16 3.45 6.01
CA ILE A 169 -17.96 3.93 5.30
C ILE A 169 -17.13 2.81 4.69
N ALA A 170 -17.54 1.55 4.81
CA ALA A 170 -16.77 0.38 4.43
C ALA A 170 -16.31 0.39 2.96
N ASP A 171 -17.18 0.76 2.01
CA ASP A 171 -16.83 0.82 0.60
C ASP A 171 -15.72 1.88 0.33
N ARG A 172 -15.82 3.05 0.99
CA ARG A 172 -14.78 4.09 0.92
C ARG A 172 -13.48 3.63 1.58
N PHE A 173 -13.59 2.89 2.68
CA PHE A 173 -12.43 2.34 3.39
C PHE A 173 -11.71 1.28 2.53
N ILE A 174 -12.45 0.34 1.91
CA ILE A 174 -11.91 -0.64 0.97
C ILE A 174 -11.19 0.06 -0.19
N LYS A 175 -11.81 1.08 -0.78
CA LYS A 175 -11.18 1.87 -1.84
C LYS A 175 -9.86 2.50 -1.38
N SER A 176 -9.83 3.12 -0.21
CA SER A 176 -8.62 3.74 0.36
C SER A 176 -7.50 2.73 0.60
N LEU A 177 -7.82 1.52 1.07
CA LEU A 177 -6.86 0.43 1.18
C LEU A 177 -6.30 0.00 -0.19
N CYS A 178 -7.15 -0.14 -1.20
CA CYS A 178 -6.72 -0.48 -2.55
C CYS A 178 -5.76 0.58 -3.12
N GLU A 179 -6.08 1.87 -2.99
CA GLU A 179 -5.25 2.98 -3.42
C GLU A 179 -3.92 3.04 -2.65
N LEU A 180 -3.93 2.76 -1.35
CA LEU A 180 -2.73 2.67 -0.54
C LEU A 180 -1.82 1.53 -1.01
N ILE A 181 -2.37 0.34 -1.26
CA ILE A 181 -1.61 -0.81 -1.81
C ILE A 181 -0.98 -0.44 -3.15
N GLN A 182 -1.73 0.15 -4.08
CA GLN A 182 -1.20 0.61 -5.37
C GLN A 182 -0.04 1.60 -5.17
N SER A 183 -0.20 2.57 -4.26
CA SER A 183 0.82 3.60 -4.00
C SER A 183 2.09 3.05 -3.37
N LEU A 184 1.99 1.95 -2.60
CA LEU A 184 3.12 1.31 -1.92
C LEU A 184 3.80 0.23 -2.78
N ALA A 185 3.12 -0.29 -3.81
CA ALA A 185 3.63 -1.37 -4.62
C ALA A 185 4.89 -0.98 -5.43
N ILE A 186 4.94 0.24 -5.95
CA ILE A 186 6.03 0.76 -6.77
C ILE A 186 6.77 1.88 -6.03
N ASP A 187 8.10 1.80 -5.93
CA ASP A 187 8.94 2.85 -5.36
C ASP A 187 9.34 3.88 -6.40
N LYS A 188 9.79 3.41 -7.56
CA LYS A 188 10.25 4.24 -8.66
C LYS A 188 9.78 3.67 -9.98
N LEU A 189 9.42 4.57 -10.88
CA LEU A 189 9.08 4.30 -12.26
C LEU A 189 10.08 5.01 -13.16
N HIS A 190 10.74 4.25 -14.03
CA HIS A 190 11.67 4.76 -15.03
C HIS A 190 11.03 4.59 -16.42
N LEU A 191 10.81 5.69 -17.11
CA LEU A 191 10.38 5.70 -18.50
C LEU A 191 11.62 5.82 -19.39
N ILE A 192 11.94 4.74 -20.09
CA ILE A 192 13.12 4.64 -20.96
C ILE A 192 12.59 4.38 -22.36
N GLY A 193 12.70 5.35 -23.28
CA GLY A 193 12.31 5.14 -24.67
C GLY A 193 11.58 6.31 -25.30
N ASP A 194 11.01 6.09 -26.49
CA ASP A 194 10.48 7.15 -27.35
C ASP A 194 9.25 7.83 -26.73
N ARG A 195 9.45 9.11 -26.34
CA ARG A 195 8.37 9.99 -25.91
C ARG A 195 7.56 10.57 -27.06
N LYS A 196 7.97 10.33 -28.31
CA LYS A 196 7.36 10.97 -29.49
C LYS A 196 6.01 10.40 -29.88
N SER A 197 5.64 9.24 -29.36
CA SER A 197 4.34 8.62 -29.65
C SER A 197 3.23 9.01 -28.66
N VAL A 198 3.44 10.00 -27.81
CA VAL A 198 2.44 10.52 -26.88
C VAL A 198 1.92 11.86 -27.43
N VAL A 199 1.28 11.83 -28.60
CA VAL A 199 0.49 12.94 -29.13
C VAL A 199 -0.88 12.39 -29.52
#